data_5d56a87bac58e5fb3d78acff0bf56bf4
#
_entry.id   5d56a87bac58e5fb3d78acff0bf56bf4
#
_cell.length_a   1.000
_cell.length_b   1.000
_cell.length_c   1.000
_cell.angle_alpha   90.00
_cell.angle_beta   90.00
_cell.angle_gamma   90.00
#
_symmetry.space_group_name_H-M   'P 1'
#
loop_
_entity.id
_entity.type
_entity.pdbx_description
1 polymer ?
#
loop_
_entity_poly.entity_id
_entity_poly.type
_entity_poly.pdbx_seq_one_letter_code
_entity_poly.pdbx_strand_id
1 'polypeptide(L)'
;MLTISGTLGRLYLGDLLEWLHLTHATGRLSLTTSDVTRAFFMHRGTIAFASSSCACERLGSWLLYRKVAPREPLLQALVVAQTGGELFTSVLERDAGIPHATLVEAGRALAAALVGRLLHEDQVRFSFDPEWPVADHMHINLELDCRNLVMQAAYRADTDPPAETPAANPCTVLDPPTIEALFWHVVGGMEGELVDAAELAAAHRTFLAVGELLNRWVVQGPPLLPLGPDDADRVAARLDAGQPVRLEDSPALAWDLLALVNGLDAPGVPRAAGADEAWALAGAAAPDWARLILGNARWRRESRSERDEPIRRATRARIAAARALAAAVGLSEDAATTAAALPMVVLDLVATALAGSLVSGPALQNHTIHHLLPLVGRAAGMAAGLPEGLLAAVAMAPPREPAARLARLVGVAAGELVPIEELQAEAIEMDDDLAAAVAAARRAAEGAAHLDPEQR
;
A
#
# COMPACT_ATOMS: atom_id res chain seq x y z
N MET A 1 -21.35 2.28 18.76
CA MET A 1 -20.71 1.51 19.87
C MET A 1 -19.33 2.09 20.12
N LEU A 2 -18.81 2.11 21.34
CA LEU A 2 -17.58 2.82 21.67
C LEU A 2 -16.37 1.93 21.32
N THR A 3 -15.52 2.38 20.41
CA THR A 3 -14.19 1.84 20.21
C THR A 3 -13.38 2.09 21.47
N ILE A 4 -12.74 1.06 22.02
CA ILE A 4 -11.86 1.18 23.18
C ILE A 4 -10.43 1.36 22.67
N SER A 5 -9.75 2.40 23.09
CA SER A 5 -8.37 2.68 22.69
C SER A 5 -7.52 3.21 23.84
N GLY A 6 -6.21 3.07 23.72
CA GLY A 6 -5.26 3.54 24.70
C GLY A 6 -3.82 3.16 24.37
N THR A 7 -2.92 3.36 25.34
CA THR A 7 -1.51 2.97 25.24
C THR A 7 -1.18 1.96 26.31
N LEU A 8 -0.48 0.89 25.94
CA LEU A 8 -0.06 -0.19 26.82
C LEU A 8 1.46 -0.12 27.04
N GLY A 9 1.89 -0.36 28.26
CA GLY A 9 3.24 -0.80 28.58
C GLY A 9 3.38 -2.33 28.46
N ARG A 10 4.60 -2.85 28.58
CA ARG A 10 4.92 -4.29 28.39
C ARG A 10 4.05 -5.25 29.19
N LEU A 11 3.71 -4.89 30.43
CA LEU A 11 2.96 -5.75 31.34
C LEU A 11 1.45 -5.79 31.07
N TYR A 12 0.93 -4.83 30.30
CA TYR A 12 -0.52 -4.68 30.13
C TYR A 12 -1.09 -5.38 28.89
N LEU A 13 -0.24 -5.88 27.98
CA LEU A 13 -0.71 -6.62 26.79
C LEU A 13 -1.41 -7.92 27.20
N GLY A 14 -0.83 -8.65 28.14
CA GLY A 14 -1.42 -9.88 28.69
C GLY A 14 -2.77 -9.61 29.34
N ASP A 15 -2.86 -8.55 30.15
CA ASP A 15 -4.11 -8.17 30.84
C ASP A 15 -5.20 -7.78 29.85
N LEU A 16 -4.86 -7.03 28.78
CA LEU A 16 -5.80 -6.68 27.74
C LEU A 16 -6.33 -7.92 27.01
N LEU A 17 -5.46 -8.83 26.62
CA LEU A 17 -5.85 -10.07 25.95
C LEU A 17 -6.67 -10.98 26.86
N GLU A 18 -6.33 -11.06 28.14
CA GLU A 18 -7.11 -11.80 29.13
C GLU A 18 -8.48 -11.18 29.37
N TRP A 19 -8.56 -9.84 29.45
CA TRP A 19 -9.84 -9.14 29.56
C TRP A 19 -10.75 -9.42 28.36
N LEU A 20 -10.22 -9.35 27.13
CA LEU A 20 -10.96 -9.68 25.92
C LEU A 20 -11.42 -11.15 25.90
N HIS A 21 -10.59 -12.06 26.42
CA HIS A 21 -10.94 -13.48 26.58
C HIS A 21 -12.10 -13.66 27.56
N LEU A 22 -12.00 -13.10 28.75
CA LEU A 22 -13.00 -13.24 29.83
C LEU A 22 -14.34 -12.61 29.47
N THR A 23 -14.33 -11.53 28.68
CA THR A 23 -15.55 -10.87 28.20
C THR A 23 -16.14 -11.51 26.95
N HIS A 24 -15.55 -12.61 26.45
CA HIS A 24 -15.95 -13.26 25.19
C HIS A 24 -16.02 -12.27 24.03
N ALA A 25 -15.08 -11.34 23.96
CA ALA A 25 -15.07 -10.27 22.97
C ALA A 25 -15.01 -10.83 21.53
N THR A 26 -15.77 -10.21 20.65
CA THR A 26 -15.71 -10.45 19.20
C THR A 26 -15.44 -9.11 18.52
N GLY A 27 -14.47 -9.03 17.61
CA GLY A 27 -14.07 -7.81 16.94
C GLY A 27 -12.60 -7.83 16.53
N ARG A 28 -12.07 -6.68 16.16
CA ARG A 28 -10.68 -6.50 15.76
C ARG A 28 -9.90 -5.73 16.82
N LEU A 29 -8.85 -6.34 17.36
CA LEU A 29 -7.84 -5.68 18.17
C LEU A 29 -6.67 -5.26 17.29
N SER A 30 -6.44 -3.97 17.16
CA SER A 30 -5.28 -3.39 16.48
C SER A 30 -4.26 -2.94 17.51
N LEU A 31 -3.02 -3.37 17.36
CA LEU A 31 -1.87 -3.06 18.21
C LEU A 31 -0.80 -2.39 17.37
N THR A 32 -0.58 -1.10 17.61
CA THR A 32 0.31 -0.25 16.81
C THR A 32 1.53 0.13 17.64
N THR A 33 2.69 -0.23 17.13
CA THR A 33 3.99 0.30 17.56
C THR A 33 4.33 1.55 16.75
N SER A 34 5.55 2.12 16.88
CA SER A 34 5.92 3.32 16.12
C SER A 34 5.61 3.18 14.62
N ASP A 35 5.77 1.98 14.06
CA ASP A 35 5.88 1.77 12.64
C ASP A 35 5.03 0.64 12.08
N VAL A 36 4.51 -0.27 12.92
CA VAL A 36 3.78 -1.47 12.48
C VAL A 36 2.49 -1.64 13.25
N THR A 37 1.39 -1.89 12.54
CA THR A 37 0.13 -2.33 13.15
C THR A 37 -0.06 -3.81 12.96
N ARG A 38 -0.31 -4.49 14.07
CA ARG A 38 -0.67 -5.91 14.11
C ARG A 38 -2.12 -6.03 14.51
N ALA A 39 -2.92 -6.71 13.72
CA ALA A 39 -4.34 -6.91 13.96
C ALA A 39 -4.60 -8.34 14.41
N PHE A 40 -5.33 -8.48 15.52
CA PHE A 40 -5.81 -9.76 16.02
C PHE A 40 -7.34 -9.77 15.94
N PHE A 41 -7.87 -10.75 15.23
CA PHE A 41 -9.31 -10.90 15.06
C PHE A 41 -9.82 -11.84 16.15
N MET A 42 -10.60 -11.26 17.05
CA MET A 42 -11.18 -11.96 18.19
C MET A 42 -12.52 -12.57 17.81
N HIS A 43 -12.74 -13.80 18.16
CA HIS A 43 -14.03 -14.45 18.08
C HIS A 43 -14.38 -15.15 19.39
N ARG A 44 -15.41 -14.67 20.05
CA ARG A 44 -15.87 -15.19 21.37
C ARG A 44 -14.73 -15.35 22.38
N GLY A 45 -13.83 -14.37 22.45
CA GLY A 45 -12.72 -14.33 23.39
C GLY A 45 -11.48 -15.14 23.00
N THR A 46 -11.47 -15.78 21.83
CA THR A 46 -10.28 -16.45 21.27
C THR A 46 -9.73 -15.68 20.09
N ILE A 47 -8.45 -15.82 19.81
CA ILE A 47 -7.87 -15.26 18.60
C ILE A 47 -8.18 -16.22 17.43
N ALA A 48 -8.98 -15.73 16.50
CA ALA A 48 -9.39 -16.47 15.32
C ALA A 48 -8.40 -16.33 14.17
N PHE A 49 -7.77 -15.15 14.03
CA PHE A 49 -6.77 -14.87 13.01
C PHE A 49 -5.87 -13.70 13.43
N ALA A 50 -4.70 -13.58 12.81
CA ALA A 50 -3.79 -12.46 13.00
C ALA A 50 -3.21 -11.99 11.67
N SER A 51 -2.99 -10.68 11.53
CA SER A 51 -2.39 -10.06 10.35
C SER A 51 -1.50 -8.88 10.77
N SER A 52 -0.71 -8.37 9.83
CA SER A 52 0.17 -7.23 10.06
C SER A 52 0.20 -6.29 8.86
N SER A 53 0.47 -5.03 9.12
CA SER A 53 0.78 -4.05 8.09
C SER A 53 2.11 -4.33 7.40
N CYS A 54 3.03 -5.01 8.09
CA CYS A 54 4.30 -5.43 7.51
C CYS A 54 4.09 -6.64 6.59
N ALA A 55 4.46 -6.54 5.33
CA ALA A 55 4.33 -7.62 4.36
C ALA A 55 5.05 -8.89 4.83
N CYS A 56 6.23 -8.77 5.45
CA CYS A 56 7.00 -9.91 5.97
C CYS A 56 6.32 -10.64 7.16
N GLU A 57 5.36 -9.99 7.82
CA GLU A 57 4.59 -10.54 8.93
C GLU A 57 3.22 -11.09 8.50
N ARG A 58 2.93 -11.18 7.20
CA ARG A 58 1.67 -11.75 6.69
C ARG A 58 1.78 -13.26 6.50
N LEU A 59 0.64 -13.94 6.52
CA LEU A 59 0.58 -15.39 6.42
C LEU A 59 1.29 -15.93 5.16
N GLY A 60 1.13 -15.30 4.00
CA GLY A 60 1.78 -15.71 2.75
C GLY A 60 3.30 -15.68 2.85
N SER A 61 3.86 -14.59 3.37
CA SER A 61 5.29 -14.43 3.61
C SER A 61 5.79 -15.41 4.68
N TRP A 62 4.99 -15.66 5.71
CA TRP A 62 5.30 -16.62 6.75
C TRP A 62 5.38 -18.06 6.21
N LEU A 63 4.42 -18.46 5.37
CA LEU A 63 4.42 -19.79 4.72
C LEU A 63 5.66 -19.97 3.82
N LEU A 64 6.03 -18.91 3.10
CA LEU A 64 7.23 -18.90 2.25
C LEU A 64 8.51 -19.02 3.10
N TYR A 65 8.63 -18.19 4.14
CA TYR A 65 9.78 -18.21 5.06
C TYR A 65 9.95 -19.58 5.74
N ARG A 66 8.85 -20.18 6.19
CA ARG A 66 8.84 -21.50 6.83
C ARG A 66 8.96 -22.66 5.84
N LYS A 67 9.07 -22.37 4.54
CA LYS A 67 9.15 -23.37 3.45
C LYS A 67 7.98 -24.35 3.44
N VAL A 68 6.81 -23.91 3.87
CA VAL A 68 5.55 -24.69 3.82
C VAL A 68 5.08 -24.84 2.38
N ALA A 69 5.23 -23.79 1.57
CA ALA A 69 4.94 -23.81 0.15
C ALA A 69 5.95 -22.98 -0.64
N PRO A 70 6.25 -23.34 -1.88
CA PRO A 70 7.09 -22.54 -2.77
C PRO A 70 6.40 -21.22 -3.15
N ARG A 71 7.18 -20.27 -3.66
CA ARG A 71 6.72 -18.91 -3.99
C ARG A 71 5.61 -18.89 -5.02
N GLU A 72 5.76 -19.68 -6.07
CA GLU A 72 4.85 -19.63 -7.24
C GLU A 72 3.40 -19.98 -6.91
N PRO A 73 3.05 -21.10 -6.23
CA PRO A 73 1.69 -21.38 -5.79
C PRO A 73 1.13 -20.31 -4.83
N LEU A 74 1.96 -19.72 -3.96
CA LEU A 74 1.53 -18.66 -3.06
C LEU A 74 1.18 -17.38 -3.82
N LEU A 75 1.98 -16.99 -4.82
CA LEU A 75 1.67 -15.85 -5.69
C LEU A 75 0.41 -16.11 -6.51
N GLN A 76 0.27 -17.29 -7.11
CA GLN A 76 -0.93 -17.64 -7.85
C GLN A 76 -2.19 -17.56 -6.97
N ALA A 77 -2.11 -18.09 -5.75
CA ALA A 77 -3.22 -18.01 -4.80
C ALA A 77 -3.53 -16.55 -4.40
N LEU A 78 -2.50 -15.71 -4.26
CA LEU A 78 -2.67 -14.29 -3.95
C LEU A 78 -3.40 -13.56 -5.09
N VAL A 79 -2.99 -13.80 -6.34
CA VAL A 79 -3.65 -13.22 -7.53
C VAL A 79 -5.12 -13.64 -7.58
N VAL A 80 -5.41 -14.93 -7.45
CA VAL A 80 -6.79 -15.45 -7.49
C VAL A 80 -7.63 -14.87 -6.34
N ALA A 81 -7.08 -14.82 -5.12
CA ALA A 81 -7.78 -14.25 -3.98
C ALA A 81 -8.11 -12.77 -4.17
N GLN A 82 -7.14 -11.98 -4.63
CA GLN A 82 -7.36 -10.54 -4.83
C GLN A 82 -8.29 -10.24 -6.01
N THR A 83 -8.14 -10.93 -7.12
CA THR A 83 -9.03 -10.75 -8.29
C THR A 83 -10.41 -11.33 -8.07
N GLY A 84 -10.52 -12.49 -7.42
CA GLY A 84 -11.77 -13.17 -7.07
C GLY A 84 -12.51 -12.57 -5.88
N GLY A 85 -11.82 -11.82 -4.99
CA GLY A 85 -12.33 -11.35 -3.69
C GLY A 85 -12.63 -12.51 -2.75
N GLU A 86 -11.91 -13.59 -2.94
CA GLU A 86 -11.93 -14.75 -2.06
C GLU A 86 -10.92 -14.59 -0.93
N LEU A 87 -11.11 -15.36 0.13
CA LEU A 87 -10.11 -15.37 1.20
C LEU A 87 -8.86 -16.13 0.75
N PHE A 88 -7.70 -15.55 0.96
CA PHE A 88 -6.42 -16.12 0.55
C PHE A 88 -6.22 -17.56 1.05
N THR A 89 -6.60 -17.83 2.31
CA THR A 89 -6.51 -19.16 2.92
C THR A 89 -7.43 -20.18 2.25
N SER A 90 -8.60 -19.76 1.76
CA SER A 90 -9.51 -20.62 1.00
C SER A 90 -8.91 -21.03 -0.35
N VAL A 91 -8.30 -20.06 -1.04
CA VAL A 91 -7.62 -20.33 -2.31
C VAL A 91 -6.40 -21.23 -2.11
N LEU A 92 -5.62 -21.02 -1.04
CA LEU A 92 -4.47 -21.89 -0.71
C LEU A 92 -4.87 -23.34 -0.47
N GLU A 93 -5.97 -23.57 0.22
CA GLU A 93 -6.46 -24.92 0.46
C GLU A 93 -6.97 -25.58 -0.83
N ARG A 94 -7.79 -24.87 -1.60
CA ARG A 94 -8.41 -25.37 -2.82
C ARG A 94 -7.43 -25.56 -3.97
N ASP A 95 -6.63 -24.53 -4.27
CA ASP A 95 -5.85 -24.47 -5.53
C ASP A 95 -4.37 -24.82 -5.31
N ALA A 96 -3.79 -24.46 -4.18
CA ALA A 96 -2.42 -24.83 -3.83
C ALA A 96 -2.32 -26.16 -3.07
N GLY A 97 -3.45 -26.75 -2.69
CA GLY A 97 -3.53 -28.06 -2.03
C GLY A 97 -2.89 -28.07 -0.63
N ILE A 98 -2.79 -26.91 0.03
CA ILE A 98 -2.23 -26.84 1.40
C ILE A 98 -3.31 -27.29 2.38
N PRO A 99 -3.07 -28.35 3.18
CA PRO A 99 -4.07 -28.86 4.10
C PRO A 99 -4.54 -27.82 5.12
N HIS A 100 -5.83 -27.78 5.43
CA HIS A 100 -6.41 -26.87 6.42
C HIS A 100 -5.64 -26.86 7.76
N ALA A 101 -5.31 -28.06 8.27
CA ALA A 101 -4.53 -28.18 9.50
C ALA A 101 -3.17 -27.49 9.43
N THR A 102 -2.49 -27.54 8.28
CA THR A 102 -1.20 -26.86 8.06
C THR A 102 -1.37 -25.33 8.06
N LEU A 103 -2.46 -24.82 7.46
CA LEU A 103 -2.78 -23.39 7.50
C LEU A 103 -3.08 -22.90 8.91
N VAL A 104 -3.84 -23.69 9.68
CA VAL A 104 -4.14 -23.39 11.10
C VAL A 104 -2.85 -23.39 11.94
N GLU A 105 -1.98 -24.38 11.77
CA GLU A 105 -0.70 -24.45 12.49
C GLU A 105 0.21 -23.27 12.14
N ALA A 106 0.33 -22.94 10.85
CA ALA A 106 1.11 -21.80 10.40
C ALA A 106 0.55 -20.48 10.95
N GLY A 107 -0.76 -20.31 10.94
CA GLY A 107 -1.44 -19.15 11.52
C GLY A 107 -1.24 -19.01 13.03
N ARG A 108 -1.28 -20.13 13.78
CA ARG A 108 -0.96 -20.16 15.22
C ARG A 108 0.47 -19.76 15.50
N ALA A 109 1.42 -20.28 14.71
CA ALA A 109 2.83 -19.93 14.83
C ALA A 109 3.08 -18.44 14.50
N LEU A 110 2.41 -17.92 13.47
CA LEU A 110 2.46 -16.50 13.12
C LEU A 110 1.91 -15.63 14.26
N ALA A 111 0.72 -15.92 14.78
CA ALA A 111 0.11 -15.17 15.88
C ALA A 111 1.02 -15.15 17.12
N ALA A 112 1.64 -16.27 17.45
CA ALA A 112 2.60 -16.36 18.56
C ALA A 112 3.85 -15.49 18.31
N ALA A 113 4.37 -15.46 17.08
CA ALA A 113 5.50 -14.62 16.72
C ALA A 113 5.16 -13.13 16.80
N LEU A 114 3.95 -12.73 16.37
CA LEU A 114 3.49 -11.34 16.45
C LEU A 114 3.33 -10.87 17.89
N VAL A 115 2.74 -11.70 18.75
CA VAL A 115 2.64 -11.39 20.20
C VAL A 115 4.03 -11.33 20.84
N GLY A 116 4.93 -12.25 20.51
CA GLY A 116 6.31 -12.23 21.00
C GLY A 116 7.04 -10.92 20.70
N ARG A 117 6.87 -10.39 19.49
CA ARG A 117 7.43 -9.09 19.10
C ARG A 117 6.83 -7.93 19.91
N LEU A 118 5.52 -7.95 20.12
CA LEU A 118 4.83 -6.91 20.90
C LEU A 118 5.26 -6.89 22.37
N LEU A 119 5.68 -8.02 22.93
CA LEU A 119 6.19 -8.09 24.30
C LEU A 119 7.55 -7.39 24.50
N HIS A 120 8.28 -7.13 23.41
CA HIS A 120 9.56 -6.38 23.45
C HIS A 120 9.39 -4.88 23.23
N GLU A 121 8.19 -4.42 22.92
CA GLU A 121 7.90 -3.01 22.66
C GLU A 121 7.58 -2.25 23.94
N ASP A 122 8.18 -1.09 24.12
CA ASP A 122 8.00 -0.29 25.34
C ASP A 122 6.64 0.42 25.38
N GLN A 123 6.13 0.80 24.23
CA GLN A 123 4.84 1.48 24.08
C GLN A 123 4.07 0.92 22.90
N VAL A 124 2.89 0.39 23.17
CA VAL A 124 1.97 -0.14 22.15
C VAL A 124 0.65 0.61 22.26
N ARG A 125 0.25 1.28 21.21
CA ARG A 125 -1.11 1.83 21.12
C ARG A 125 -2.07 0.72 20.73
N PHE A 126 -3.22 0.66 21.36
CA PHE A 126 -4.24 -0.30 21.03
C PHE A 126 -5.56 0.37 20.68
N SER A 127 -6.32 -0.30 19.82
CA SER A 127 -7.71 0.03 19.49
C SER A 127 -8.48 -1.26 19.29
N PHE A 128 -9.62 -1.40 19.96
CA PHE A 128 -10.52 -2.54 19.80
C PHE A 128 -11.82 -2.08 19.14
N ASP A 129 -12.14 -2.67 17.99
CA ASP A 129 -13.33 -2.41 17.19
C ASP A 129 -14.28 -3.62 17.28
N PRO A 130 -15.35 -3.56 18.10
CA PRO A 130 -16.28 -4.66 18.26
C PRO A 130 -17.26 -4.84 17.09
N GLU A 131 -17.32 -3.87 16.17
CA GLU A 131 -18.23 -3.93 15.00
C GLU A 131 -17.56 -4.56 13.78
N TRP A 132 -16.26 -4.88 13.86
CA TRP A 132 -15.57 -5.51 12.76
C TRP A 132 -16.17 -6.89 12.45
N PRO A 133 -16.56 -7.17 11.18
CA PRO A 133 -17.23 -8.42 10.81
C PRO A 133 -16.23 -9.59 10.71
N VAL A 134 -15.81 -10.11 11.86
CA VAL A 134 -14.78 -11.16 11.94
C VAL A 134 -15.16 -12.41 11.14
N ALA A 135 -16.43 -12.82 11.18
CA ALA A 135 -16.90 -14.04 10.52
C ALA A 135 -16.73 -13.99 8.99
N ASP A 136 -16.89 -12.81 8.38
CA ASP A 136 -16.80 -12.63 6.92
C ASP A 136 -15.36 -12.72 6.40
N HIS A 137 -14.38 -12.67 7.30
CA HIS A 137 -12.94 -12.67 6.99
C HIS A 137 -12.23 -13.95 7.44
N MET A 138 -12.97 -14.97 7.90
CA MET A 138 -12.40 -16.21 8.42
C MET A 138 -12.72 -17.41 7.54
N HIS A 139 -11.69 -17.95 6.87
CA HIS A 139 -11.73 -19.31 6.34
C HIS A 139 -11.13 -20.31 7.35
N ILE A 140 -10.05 -19.92 8.02
CA ILE A 140 -9.43 -20.67 9.11
C ILE A 140 -9.77 -20.00 10.44
N ASN A 141 -10.00 -20.80 11.49
CA ASN A 141 -10.15 -20.32 12.86
C ASN A 141 -9.04 -20.93 13.71
N LEU A 142 -8.17 -20.08 14.24
CA LEU A 142 -7.02 -20.53 15.02
C LEU A 142 -7.41 -21.06 16.40
N GLU A 143 -8.54 -20.60 16.95
CA GLU A 143 -9.04 -20.94 18.29
C GLU A 143 -7.93 -20.82 19.36
N LEU A 144 -7.12 -19.76 19.28
CA LEU A 144 -6.03 -19.56 20.22
C LEU A 144 -6.55 -18.94 21.52
N ASP A 145 -6.28 -19.64 22.61
CA ASP A 145 -6.46 -19.10 23.95
C ASP A 145 -5.43 -18.00 24.21
N CYS A 146 -5.89 -16.82 24.62
CA CYS A 146 -5.06 -15.65 24.80
C CYS A 146 -3.99 -15.83 25.87
N ARG A 147 -4.32 -16.51 26.99
CA ARG A 147 -3.38 -16.75 28.10
C ARG A 147 -2.26 -17.69 27.67
N ASN A 148 -2.63 -18.80 27.03
CA ASN A 148 -1.65 -19.77 26.53
C ASN A 148 -0.75 -19.14 25.47
N LEU A 149 -1.29 -18.27 24.60
CA LEU A 149 -0.51 -17.57 23.60
C LEU A 149 0.52 -16.63 24.20
N VAL A 150 0.13 -15.80 25.20
CA VAL A 150 1.05 -14.88 25.88
C VAL A 150 2.15 -15.66 26.62
N MET A 151 1.81 -16.75 27.31
CA MET A 151 2.77 -17.59 28.00
C MET A 151 3.77 -18.23 27.03
N GLN A 152 3.31 -18.76 25.90
CA GLN A 152 4.16 -19.34 24.87
C GLN A 152 5.06 -18.28 24.21
N ALA A 153 4.52 -17.10 23.94
CA ALA A 153 5.26 -16.00 23.35
C ALA A 153 6.36 -15.50 24.31
N ALA A 154 6.04 -15.32 25.59
CA ALA A 154 7.01 -14.93 26.62
C ALA A 154 8.12 -15.98 26.76
N TYR A 155 7.77 -17.26 26.85
CA TYR A 155 8.77 -18.34 26.94
C TYR A 155 9.72 -18.37 25.74
N ARG A 156 9.18 -18.18 24.52
CA ARG A 156 10.02 -18.11 23.29
C ARG A 156 10.90 -16.86 23.28
N ALA A 157 10.37 -15.73 23.71
CA ALA A 157 11.12 -14.49 23.80
C ALA A 157 12.34 -14.60 24.74
N ASP A 158 12.21 -15.40 25.80
CA ASP A 158 13.29 -15.64 26.77
C ASP A 158 14.30 -16.71 26.29
N THR A 159 13.88 -17.65 25.47
CA THR A 159 14.70 -18.81 25.05
C THR A 159 15.32 -18.66 23.68
N ASP A 160 14.62 -18.04 22.75
CA ASP A 160 15.10 -17.81 21.40
C ASP A 160 15.41 -16.32 21.23
N PRO A 161 16.66 -15.93 20.94
CA PRO A 161 16.92 -14.54 20.56
C PRO A 161 16.01 -14.18 19.39
N PRO A 162 15.48 -12.96 19.35
CA PRO A 162 14.60 -12.53 18.26
C PRO A 162 15.32 -12.80 16.94
N ALA A 163 14.76 -13.69 16.12
CA ALA A 163 15.27 -13.92 14.79
C ALA A 163 15.41 -12.56 14.12
N GLU A 164 16.57 -12.26 13.55
CA GLU A 164 16.79 -11.03 12.80
C GLU A 164 15.64 -10.87 11.81
N THR A 165 14.70 -10.07 12.20
CA THR A 165 13.58 -9.73 11.33
C THR A 165 14.14 -8.75 10.32
N PRO A 166 13.87 -8.92 9.02
CA PRO A 166 14.13 -7.85 8.07
C PRO A 166 13.55 -6.57 8.65
N ALA A 167 14.33 -5.49 8.61
CA ALA A 167 13.88 -4.20 9.13
C ALA A 167 12.48 -3.93 8.56
N ALA A 168 11.49 -3.95 9.45
CA ALA A 168 10.12 -3.69 9.03
C ALA A 168 10.09 -2.25 8.53
N ASN A 169 9.73 -2.06 7.26
CA ASN A 169 9.48 -0.72 6.78
C ASN A 169 8.35 -0.12 7.61
N PRO A 170 8.56 1.02 8.26
CA PRO A 170 7.59 1.58 9.17
C PRO A 170 6.25 1.88 8.48
N CYS A 171 5.16 1.36 8.98
CA CYS A 171 3.80 1.65 8.53
C CYS A 171 3.08 2.51 9.55
N THR A 172 2.86 3.76 9.22
CA THR A 172 2.05 4.63 10.06
C THR A 172 0.58 4.29 9.85
N VAL A 173 -0.02 3.57 10.79
CA VAL A 173 -1.48 3.48 10.83
C VAL A 173 -2.01 4.80 11.34
N LEU A 174 -2.95 5.35 10.59
CA LEU A 174 -3.64 6.56 10.98
C LEU A 174 -4.72 6.18 11.99
N ASP A 175 -4.41 6.30 13.27
CA ASP A 175 -5.43 6.23 14.32
C ASP A 175 -6.36 7.46 14.28
N PRO A 176 -7.59 7.37 14.80
CA PRO A 176 -8.53 8.49 14.78
C PRO A 176 -7.96 9.81 15.33
N PRO A 177 -7.20 9.85 16.43
CA PRO A 177 -6.55 11.09 16.88
C PRO A 177 -5.54 11.67 15.89
N THR A 178 -4.77 10.83 15.19
CA THR A 178 -3.82 11.28 14.16
C THR A 178 -4.56 11.83 12.94
N ILE A 179 -5.64 11.19 12.52
CA ILE A 179 -6.50 11.67 11.43
C ILE A 179 -7.11 13.03 11.80
N GLU A 180 -7.60 13.15 13.03
CA GLU A 180 -8.19 14.41 13.55
C GLU A 180 -7.14 15.54 13.58
N ALA A 181 -5.94 15.27 14.09
CA ALA A 181 -4.85 16.24 14.11
C ALA A 181 -4.43 16.67 12.70
N LEU A 182 -4.38 15.72 11.76
CA LEU A 182 -4.07 16.01 10.37
C LEU A 182 -5.16 16.88 9.71
N PHE A 183 -6.44 16.55 9.96
CA PHE A 183 -7.55 17.36 9.47
C PHE A 183 -7.44 18.82 9.93
N TRP A 184 -7.21 19.05 11.23
CA TRP A 184 -7.05 20.40 11.76
C TRP A 184 -5.81 21.11 11.24
N HIS A 185 -4.72 20.38 10.97
CA HIS A 185 -3.54 20.94 10.33
C HIS A 185 -3.84 21.42 8.90
N VAL A 186 -4.56 20.62 8.12
CA VAL A 186 -4.97 20.95 6.75
C VAL A 186 -5.87 22.17 6.74
N VAL A 187 -6.88 22.20 7.63
CA VAL A 187 -7.81 23.35 7.75
C VAL A 187 -7.09 24.61 8.21
N GLY A 188 -6.15 24.49 9.15
CA GLY A 188 -5.35 25.61 9.62
C GLY A 188 -4.42 26.20 8.55
N GLY A 189 -4.00 25.41 7.56
CA GLY A 189 -3.22 25.88 6.41
C GLY A 189 -4.01 26.68 5.37
N MET A 190 -5.35 26.69 5.47
CA MET A 190 -6.25 27.45 4.58
C MET A 190 -6.49 28.90 5.08
N GLU A 191 -5.50 29.52 5.69
CA GLU A 191 -5.61 30.89 6.22
C GLU A 191 -6.09 31.87 5.16
N GLY A 192 -7.27 32.48 5.38
CA GLY A 192 -7.87 33.51 4.52
C GLY A 192 -8.97 33.01 3.56
N GLU A 193 -9.20 31.70 3.44
CA GLU A 193 -10.34 31.17 2.71
C GLU A 193 -11.54 30.96 3.64
N LEU A 194 -12.70 31.49 3.27
CA LEU A 194 -13.96 31.28 4.00
C LEU A 194 -14.47 29.88 3.65
N VAL A 195 -14.27 28.93 4.55
CA VAL A 195 -14.85 27.58 4.47
C VAL A 195 -16.12 27.57 5.31
N ASP A 196 -17.26 27.20 4.71
CA ASP A 196 -18.49 27.10 5.48
C ASP A 196 -18.51 25.84 6.36
N ALA A 197 -19.41 25.82 7.35
CA ALA A 197 -19.49 24.70 8.30
C ALA A 197 -19.87 23.37 7.64
N ALA A 198 -20.60 23.40 6.51
CA ALA A 198 -21.00 22.20 5.79
C ALA A 198 -19.82 21.62 5.00
N GLU A 199 -19.01 22.47 4.39
CA GLU A 199 -17.75 22.08 3.71
C GLU A 199 -16.74 21.51 4.71
N LEU A 200 -16.60 22.15 5.87
CA LEU A 200 -15.72 21.66 6.94
C LEU A 200 -16.16 20.27 7.43
N ALA A 201 -17.46 20.08 7.67
CA ALA A 201 -18.00 18.79 8.09
C ALA A 201 -17.84 17.71 6.98
N ALA A 202 -17.95 18.07 5.71
CA ALA A 202 -17.74 17.17 4.58
C ALA A 202 -16.26 16.75 4.48
N ALA A 203 -15.33 17.70 4.62
CA ALA A 203 -13.90 17.43 4.63
C ALA A 203 -13.52 16.52 5.80
N HIS A 204 -14.03 16.77 7.00
CA HIS A 204 -13.79 15.92 8.16
C HIS A 204 -14.26 14.47 7.95
N ARG A 205 -15.47 14.27 7.43
CA ARG A 205 -15.95 12.93 7.06
C ARG A 205 -15.05 12.25 6.01
N THR A 206 -14.53 13.02 5.05
CA THR A 206 -13.60 12.53 4.05
C THR A 206 -12.31 12.02 4.68
N PHE A 207 -11.69 12.77 5.59
CA PHE A 207 -10.49 12.35 6.30
C PHE A 207 -10.73 11.08 7.09
N LEU A 208 -11.85 10.97 7.80
CA LEU A 208 -12.21 9.75 8.54
C LEU A 208 -12.38 8.55 7.61
N ALA A 209 -13.10 8.71 6.49
CA ALA A 209 -13.32 7.65 5.52
C ALA A 209 -12.01 7.18 4.85
N VAL A 210 -11.10 8.10 4.51
CA VAL A 210 -9.78 7.78 4.00
C VAL A 210 -8.94 7.06 5.04
N GLY A 211 -8.97 7.50 6.29
CA GLY A 211 -8.28 6.84 7.40
C GLY A 211 -8.75 5.39 7.59
N GLU A 212 -10.06 5.14 7.56
CA GLU A 212 -10.62 3.79 7.63
C GLU A 212 -10.17 2.93 6.43
N LEU A 213 -10.17 3.50 5.22
CA LEU A 213 -9.71 2.84 4.01
C LEU A 213 -8.23 2.43 4.12
N LEU A 214 -7.37 3.35 4.56
CA LEU A 214 -5.94 3.10 4.76
C LEU A 214 -5.71 2.01 5.82
N ASN A 215 -6.43 2.06 6.93
CA ASN A 215 -6.38 1.03 7.96
C ASN A 215 -6.83 -0.35 7.45
N ARG A 216 -7.77 -0.38 6.50
CA ARG A 216 -8.19 -1.62 5.84
C ARG A 216 -7.10 -2.16 4.92
N TRP A 217 -6.43 -1.31 4.15
CA TRP A 217 -5.32 -1.73 3.27
C TRP A 217 -4.14 -2.30 4.04
N VAL A 218 -3.84 -1.74 5.21
CA VAL A 218 -2.81 -2.26 6.10
C VAL A 218 -3.06 -3.72 6.48
N VAL A 219 -4.32 -4.08 6.70
CA VAL A 219 -4.72 -5.43 7.12
C VAL A 219 -4.90 -6.38 5.94
N GLN A 220 -5.51 -5.92 4.86
CA GLN A 220 -5.93 -6.73 3.72
C GLN A 220 -4.98 -6.65 2.51
N GLY A 221 -4.00 -5.72 2.54
CA GLY A 221 -3.21 -5.33 1.38
C GLY A 221 -3.91 -4.24 0.56
N PRO A 222 -3.18 -3.58 -0.37
CA PRO A 222 -3.77 -2.57 -1.23
C PRO A 222 -4.79 -3.24 -2.16
N PRO A 223 -5.89 -2.55 -2.48
CA PRO A 223 -6.79 -3.04 -3.51
C PRO A 223 -6.05 -3.02 -4.85
N LEU A 224 -6.40 -3.95 -5.73
CA LEU A 224 -6.04 -3.81 -7.12
C LEU A 224 -6.77 -2.61 -7.72
N LEU A 225 -6.11 -1.91 -8.63
CA LEU A 225 -6.65 -0.69 -9.22
C LEU A 225 -7.64 -0.98 -10.34
N PRO A 226 -8.74 -0.24 -10.43
CA PRO A 226 -9.65 -0.37 -11.56
C PRO A 226 -8.99 0.16 -12.83
N LEU A 227 -9.00 -0.66 -13.88
CA LEU A 227 -8.54 -0.27 -15.22
C LEU A 227 -9.64 0.48 -15.97
N GLY A 228 -9.27 1.60 -16.59
CA GLY A 228 -10.13 2.24 -17.58
C GLY A 228 -10.34 1.35 -18.82
N PRO A 229 -11.47 1.47 -19.55
CA PRO A 229 -11.72 0.64 -20.73
C PRO A 229 -10.63 0.75 -21.78
N ASP A 230 -10.14 1.96 -22.10
CA ASP A 230 -9.06 2.18 -23.08
C ASP A 230 -7.73 1.54 -22.64
N ASP A 231 -7.43 1.53 -21.33
CA ASP A 231 -6.23 0.88 -20.78
C ASP A 231 -6.39 -0.64 -20.87
N ALA A 232 -7.58 -1.14 -20.58
CA ALA A 232 -7.89 -2.57 -20.67
C ALA A 232 -7.77 -3.06 -22.13
N ASP A 233 -8.26 -2.30 -23.11
CA ASP A 233 -8.17 -2.66 -24.51
C ASP A 233 -6.72 -2.64 -25.04
N ARG A 234 -5.91 -1.64 -24.64
CA ARG A 234 -4.47 -1.61 -24.98
C ARG A 234 -3.70 -2.79 -24.38
N VAL A 235 -3.96 -3.08 -23.10
CA VAL A 235 -3.33 -4.23 -22.43
C VAL A 235 -3.76 -5.54 -23.08
N ALA A 236 -5.04 -5.71 -23.39
CA ALA A 236 -5.53 -6.90 -24.10
C ALA A 236 -4.85 -7.08 -25.44
N ALA A 237 -4.75 -6.03 -26.26
CA ALA A 237 -4.09 -6.07 -27.56
C ALA A 237 -2.61 -6.48 -27.46
N ARG A 238 -1.87 -6.00 -26.43
CA ARG A 238 -0.49 -6.43 -26.21
C ARG A 238 -0.38 -7.90 -25.80
N LEU A 239 -1.24 -8.34 -24.90
CA LEU A 239 -1.26 -9.73 -24.44
C LEU A 239 -1.59 -10.70 -25.58
N ASP A 240 -2.51 -10.31 -26.48
CA ASP A 240 -2.87 -11.10 -27.67
C ASP A 240 -1.73 -11.12 -28.70
N ALA A 241 -0.92 -10.06 -28.76
CA ALA A 241 0.30 -10.01 -29.56
C ALA A 241 1.50 -10.74 -28.91
N GLY A 242 1.34 -11.33 -27.72
CA GLY A 242 2.41 -11.98 -26.99
C GLY A 242 3.48 -11.00 -26.47
N GLN A 243 3.15 -9.72 -26.33
CA GLN A 243 4.07 -8.68 -25.87
C GLN A 243 3.90 -8.43 -24.36
N PRO A 244 4.98 -8.07 -23.65
CA PRO A 244 4.86 -7.64 -22.26
C PRO A 244 4.07 -6.34 -22.15
N VAL A 245 3.27 -6.22 -21.09
CA VAL A 245 2.58 -4.97 -20.77
C VAL A 245 3.59 -4.00 -20.19
N ARG A 246 3.63 -2.79 -20.72
CA ARG A 246 4.51 -1.74 -20.25
C ARG A 246 3.78 -0.80 -19.29
N LEU A 247 4.56 -0.13 -18.43
CA LEU A 247 4.04 0.89 -17.52
C LEU A 247 3.20 1.96 -18.24
N GLU A 248 3.58 2.33 -19.48
CA GLU A 248 2.91 3.32 -20.31
C GLU A 248 1.53 2.87 -20.81
N ASP A 249 1.36 1.56 -20.97
CA ASP A 249 0.09 0.99 -21.43
C ASP A 249 -0.97 1.08 -20.34
N SER A 250 -0.57 0.81 -19.10
CA SER A 250 -1.43 0.93 -17.92
C SER A 250 -0.61 1.05 -16.64
N PRO A 251 -0.43 2.26 -16.08
CA PRO A 251 0.21 2.44 -14.76
C PRO A 251 -0.51 1.70 -13.62
N ALA A 252 -1.84 1.56 -13.73
CA ALA A 252 -2.64 0.83 -12.76
C ALA A 252 -2.29 -0.67 -12.75
N LEU A 253 -2.21 -1.31 -13.92
CA LEU A 253 -1.81 -2.72 -14.00
C LEU A 253 -0.35 -2.93 -13.56
N ALA A 254 0.54 -1.99 -13.90
CA ALA A 254 1.93 -2.03 -13.44
C ALA A 254 2.02 -1.99 -11.91
N TRP A 255 1.20 -1.13 -11.26
CA TRP A 255 1.05 -1.11 -9.82
C TRP A 255 0.55 -2.45 -9.28
N ASP A 256 -0.50 -3.00 -9.88
CA ASP A 256 -1.10 -4.26 -9.43
C ASP A 256 -0.09 -5.41 -9.50
N LEU A 257 0.70 -5.50 -10.57
CA LEU A 257 1.77 -6.48 -10.71
C LEU A 257 2.88 -6.27 -9.68
N LEU A 258 3.30 -5.02 -9.43
CA LEU A 258 4.25 -4.68 -8.38
C LEU A 258 3.74 -5.11 -7.00
N ALA A 259 2.48 -4.78 -6.69
CA ALA A 259 1.86 -5.12 -5.40
C ALA A 259 1.73 -6.63 -5.21
N LEU A 260 1.41 -7.37 -6.26
CA LEU A 260 1.32 -8.82 -6.24
C LEU A 260 2.69 -9.48 -6.05
N VAL A 261 3.67 -9.08 -6.87
CA VAL A 261 5.02 -9.68 -6.85
C VAL A 261 5.74 -9.38 -5.53
N ASN A 262 5.60 -8.15 -5.01
CA ASN A 262 6.22 -7.71 -3.77
C ASN A 262 5.40 -8.06 -2.51
N GLY A 263 4.15 -8.48 -2.68
CA GLY A 263 3.25 -8.83 -1.58
C GLY A 263 3.70 -10.04 -0.76
N LEU A 264 4.57 -10.88 -1.31
CA LEU A 264 5.25 -11.96 -0.59
C LEU A 264 6.68 -11.54 -0.25
N ASP A 265 6.87 -11.03 0.94
CA ASP A 265 8.14 -10.53 1.43
C ASP A 265 8.79 -11.52 2.41
N ALA A 266 9.84 -12.19 1.95
CA ALA A 266 10.64 -13.09 2.77
C ALA A 266 12.14 -12.89 2.51
N PRO A 267 13.02 -13.17 3.49
CA PRO A 267 14.45 -13.05 3.33
C PRO A 267 14.97 -13.82 2.09
N GLY A 268 15.77 -13.15 1.25
CA GLY A 268 16.33 -13.72 0.04
C GLY A 268 15.38 -13.80 -1.15
N VAL A 269 14.16 -13.30 -1.03
CA VAL A 269 13.21 -13.17 -2.15
C VAL A 269 13.44 -11.83 -2.83
N PRO A 270 13.70 -11.80 -4.15
CA PRO A 270 13.87 -10.56 -4.87
C PRO A 270 12.56 -9.76 -4.90
N ARG A 271 12.67 -8.44 -4.70
CA ARG A 271 11.59 -7.48 -4.86
C ARG A 271 11.78 -6.70 -6.14
N ALA A 272 10.70 -6.46 -6.85
CA ALA A 272 10.72 -5.62 -8.03
C ALA A 272 10.88 -4.14 -7.63
N ALA A 273 11.85 -3.48 -8.22
CA ALA A 273 12.06 -2.04 -8.12
C ALA A 273 11.46 -1.27 -9.32
N GLY A 274 10.86 -1.97 -10.27
CA GLY A 274 10.23 -1.40 -11.44
C GLY A 274 9.17 -2.33 -12.04
N ALA A 275 8.38 -1.79 -12.98
CA ALA A 275 7.29 -2.51 -13.63
C ALA A 275 7.80 -3.66 -14.52
N ASP A 276 8.87 -3.44 -15.27
CA ASP A 276 9.48 -4.46 -16.14
C ASP A 276 10.11 -5.57 -15.30
N GLU A 277 10.72 -5.22 -14.18
CA GLU A 277 11.26 -6.20 -13.23
C GLU A 277 10.15 -7.02 -12.57
N ALA A 278 9.00 -6.39 -12.22
CA ALA A 278 7.83 -7.11 -11.71
C ALA A 278 7.29 -8.11 -12.74
N TRP A 279 7.21 -7.72 -14.00
CA TRP A 279 6.83 -8.61 -15.09
C TRP A 279 7.81 -9.80 -15.24
N ALA A 280 9.11 -9.51 -15.21
CA ALA A 280 10.16 -10.53 -15.30
C ALA A 280 10.12 -11.50 -14.10
N LEU A 281 9.88 -11.01 -12.88
CA LEU A 281 9.75 -11.83 -11.68
C LEU A 281 8.47 -12.67 -11.64
N ALA A 282 7.39 -12.21 -12.27
CA ALA A 282 6.17 -12.98 -12.48
C ALA A 282 6.39 -14.09 -13.55
N GLY A 283 7.37 -13.92 -14.43
CA GLY A 283 7.81 -14.92 -15.40
C GLY A 283 6.71 -15.34 -16.37
N ALA A 284 6.60 -16.65 -16.62
CA ALA A 284 5.60 -17.21 -17.55
C ALA A 284 4.15 -17.00 -17.11
N ALA A 285 3.91 -16.74 -15.83
CA ALA A 285 2.57 -16.51 -15.29
C ALA A 285 2.08 -15.07 -15.50
N ALA A 286 2.96 -14.10 -15.80
CA ALA A 286 2.61 -12.70 -15.93
C ALA A 286 1.45 -12.41 -16.92
N PRO A 287 1.42 -12.99 -18.13
CA PRO A 287 0.31 -12.78 -19.04
C PRO A 287 -1.04 -13.30 -18.50
N ASP A 288 -1.03 -14.43 -17.80
CA ASP A 288 -2.25 -15.02 -17.25
C ASP A 288 -2.76 -14.20 -16.06
N TRP A 289 -1.87 -13.68 -15.22
CA TRP A 289 -2.24 -12.76 -14.13
C TRP A 289 -2.84 -11.47 -14.68
N ALA A 290 -2.21 -10.89 -15.71
CA ALA A 290 -2.75 -9.70 -16.36
C ALA A 290 -4.14 -9.96 -16.96
N ARG A 291 -4.38 -11.13 -17.58
CA ARG A 291 -5.71 -11.53 -18.08
C ARG A 291 -6.73 -11.71 -16.96
N LEU A 292 -6.33 -12.29 -15.82
CA LEU A 292 -7.22 -12.43 -14.66
C LEU A 292 -7.64 -11.05 -14.12
N ILE A 293 -6.70 -10.10 -14.00
CA ILE A 293 -6.98 -8.72 -13.60
C ILE A 293 -7.95 -8.07 -14.60
N LEU A 294 -7.67 -8.18 -15.91
CA LEU A 294 -8.53 -7.64 -16.96
C LEU A 294 -9.94 -8.28 -16.97
N GLY A 295 -10.03 -9.57 -16.74
CA GLY A 295 -11.28 -10.33 -16.77
C GLY A 295 -12.23 -10.02 -15.63
N ASN A 296 -11.72 -9.47 -14.52
CA ASN A 296 -12.54 -9.18 -13.37
C ASN A 296 -13.32 -7.87 -13.53
N ALA A 297 -14.63 -7.97 -13.73
CA ALA A 297 -15.52 -6.82 -13.99
C ALA A 297 -15.50 -5.76 -12.89
N ARG A 298 -15.18 -6.13 -11.63
CA ARG A 298 -15.09 -5.14 -10.52
C ARG A 298 -13.87 -4.23 -10.63
N TRP A 299 -12.88 -4.60 -11.42
CA TRP A 299 -11.69 -3.78 -11.67
C TRP A 299 -11.86 -2.85 -12.88
N ARG A 300 -12.94 -2.99 -13.64
CA ARG A 300 -13.27 -2.10 -14.74
C ARG A 300 -14.05 -0.91 -14.21
N ARG A 301 -13.47 0.26 -14.34
CA ARG A 301 -14.12 1.54 -14.04
C ARG A 301 -14.86 2.01 -15.29
N GLU A 302 -16.10 2.50 -15.14
CA GLU A 302 -16.74 3.27 -16.22
C GLU A 302 -15.84 4.45 -16.56
N SER A 303 -15.53 4.62 -17.85
CA SER A 303 -14.67 5.71 -18.33
C SER A 303 -15.22 7.06 -17.86
N ARG A 304 -14.44 7.78 -17.09
CA ARG A 304 -14.65 9.20 -16.82
C ARG A 304 -13.70 9.97 -17.70
N SER A 305 -13.92 9.94 -19.03
CA SER A 305 -13.01 10.47 -20.06
C SER A 305 -12.47 11.88 -19.76
N GLU A 306 -13.26 12.73 -19.13
CA GLU A 306 -12.83 14.09 -18.76
C GLU A 306 -11.75 14.14 -17.66
N ARG A 307 -11.67 13.14 -16.77
CA ARG A 307 -10.65 13.06 -15.71
C ARG A 307 -9.46 12.20 -16.09
N ASP A 308 -9.69 11.16 -16.86
CA ASP A 308 -8.65 10.16 -17.15
C ASP A 308 -7.60 10.70 -18.14
N GLU A 309 -7.98 11.50 -19.12
CA GLU A 309 -7.04 12.04 -20.11
C GLU A 309 -6.00 13.02 -19.51
N PRO A 310 -6.35 13.97 -18.64
CA PRO A 310 -5.34 14.78 -17.95
C PRO A 310 -4.35 13.95 -17.15
N ILE A 311 -4.83 12.93 -16.41
CA ILE A 311 -3.96 12.03 -15.61
C ILE A 311 -3.03 11.24 -16.55
N ARG A 312 -3.55 10.69 -17.64
CA ARG A 312 -2.74 9.95 -18.62
C ARG A 312 -1.69 10.84 -19.27
N ARG A 313 -2.06 12.07 -19.64
CA ARG A 313 -1.13 13.05 -20.21
C ARG A 313 -0.01 13.39 -19.23
N ALA A 314 -0.34 13.69 -17.98
CA ALA A 314 0.62 13.94 -16.92
C ALA A 314 1.53 12.72 -16.70
N THR A 315 0.97 11.52 -16.64
CA THR A 315 1.76 10.29 -16.50
C THR A 315 2.74 10.10 -17.66
N ARG A 316 2.32 10.30 -18.92
CA ARG A 316 3.23 10.22 -20.08
C ARG A 316 4.36 11.25 -19.99
N ALA A 317 4.03 12.48 -19.65
CA ALA A 317 5.02 13.54 -19.49
C ALA A 317 6.04 13.19 -18.37
N ARG A 318 5.57 12.67 -17.25
CA ARG A 318 6.43 12.23 -16.15
C ARG A 318 7.34 11.07 -16.54
N ILE A 319 6.83 10.06 -17.24
CA ILE A 319 7.63 8.92 -17.73
C ILE A 319 8.71 9.39 -18.70
N ALA A 320 8.37 10.30 -19.65
CA ALA A 320 9.34 10.84 -20.60
C ALA A 320 10.45 11.67 -19.90
N ALA A 321 10.06 12.50 -18.92
CA ALA A 321 11.02 13.24 -18.10
C ALA A 321 11.92 12.32 -17.28
N ALA A 322 11.36 11.26 -16.69
CA ALA A 322 12.10 10.31 -15.88
C ALA A 322 13.16 9.54 -16.69
N ARG A 323 12.85 9.17 -17.92
CA ARG A 323 13.84 8.55 -18.83
C ARG A 323 15.05 9.45 -19.06
N ALA A 324 14.80 10.73 -19.28
CA ALA A 324 15.87 11.70 -19.50
C ALA A 324 16.72 11.96 -18.24
N LEU A 325 16.13 11.78 -17.05
CA LEU A 325 16.80 12.06 -15.77
C LEU A 325 17.41 10.80 -15.13
N ALA A 326 17.05 9.59 -15.55
CA ALA A 326 17.43 8.34 -14.90
C ALA A 326 18.93 8.22 -14.62
N ALA A 327 19.74 8.45 -15.64
CA ALA A 327 21.21 8.38 -15.52
C ALA A 327 21.77 9.45 -14.59
N ALA A 328 21.23 10.67 -14.62
CA ALA A 328 21.68 11.79 -13.78
C ALA A 328 21.44 11.56 -12.28
N VAL A 329 20.45 10.74 -11.94
CA VAL A 329 20.13 10.40 -10.55
C VAL A 329 20.60 8.99 -10.14
N GLY A 330 21.28 8.26 -11.04
CA GLY A 330 21.86 6.93 -10.76
C GLY A 330 20.82 5.81 -10.63
N LEU A 331 19.68 5.92 -11.31
CA LEU A 331 18.64 4.89 -11.35
C LEU A 331 18.61 4.17 -12.71
N SER A 332 18.15 2.91 -12.72
CA SER A 332 17.77 2.25 -13.97
C SER A 332 16.54 2.94 -14.59
N GLU A 333 16.39 2.84 -15.91
CA GLU A 333 15.25 3.45 -16.61
C GLU A 333 13.91 2.92 -16.09
N ASP A 334 13.81 1.61 -15.85
CA ASP A 334 12.61 0.98 -15.29
C ASP A 334 12.26 1.51 -13.89
N ALA A 335 13.22 1.55 -12.98
CA ALA A 335 13.01 2.11 -11.65
C ALA A 335 12.64 3.61 -11.70
N ALA A 336 13.29 4.38 -12.56
CA ALA A 336 13.04 5.80 -12.73
C ALA A 336 11.63 6.09 -13.28
N THR A 337 11.24 5.40 -14.35
CA THR A 337 9.91 5.58 -14.96
C THR A 337 8.81 5.10 -14.01
N THR A 338 9.03 4.00 -13.29
CA THR A 338 8.11 3.49 -12.28
C THR A 338 7.95 4.50 -11.14
N ALA A 339 9.05 5.00 -10.55
CA ALA A 339 9.00 6.00 -9.49
C ALA A 339 8.28 7.29 -9.90
N ALA A 340 8.40 7.68 -11.17
CA ALA A 340 7.73 8.87 -11.70
C ALA A 340 6.23 8.68 -11.92
N ALA A 341 5.79 7.49 -12.32
CA ALA A 341 4.39 7.18 -12.58
C ALA A 341 3.58 6.92 -11.30
N LEU A 342 4.20 6.32 -10.28
CA LEU A 342 3.52 5.92 -9.04
C LEU A 342 2.76 7.04 -8.31
N PRO A 343 3.24 8.30 -8.22
CA PRO A 343 2.45 9.39 -7.65
C PRO A 343 1.12 9.62 -8.35
N MET A 344 1.04 9.40 -9.66
CA MET A 344 -0.21 9.52 -10.42
C MET A 344 -1.17 8.36 -10.12
N VAL A 345 -0.63 7.18 -9.86
CA VAL A 345 -1.39 6.02 -9.38
C VAL A 345 -1.98 6.30 -7.99
N VAL A 346 -1.18 6.88 -7.10
CA VAL A 346 -1.64 7.30 -5.75
C VAL A 346 -2.71 8.38 -5.86
N LEU A 347 -2.57 9.33 -6.77
CA LEU A 347 -3.60 10.34 -7.03
C LEU A 347 -4.92 9.69 -7.47
N ASP A 348 -4.88 8.67 -8.32
CA ASP A 348 -6.08 7.93 -8.71
C ASP A 348 -6.69 7.13 -7.54
N LEU A 349 -5.87 6.54 -6.67
CA LEU A 349 -6.32 5.91 -5.43
C LEU A 349 -7.05 6.90 -4.51
N VAL A 350 -6.48 8.08 -4.29
CA VAL A 350 -7.09 9.16 -3.49
C VAL A 350 -8.39 9.63 -4.13
N ALA A 351 -8.37 9.90 -5.44
CA ALA A 351 -9.55 10.33 -6.17
C ALA A 351 -10.68 9.29 -6.12
N THR A 352 -10.33 8.00 -6.17
CA THR A 352 -11.30 6.90 -6.03
C THR A 352 -11.85 6.84 -4.61
N ALA A 353 -11.01 6.99 -3.59
CA ALA A 353 -11.43 7.03 -2.19
C ALA A 353 -12.35 8.23 -1.90
N LEU A 354 -12.08 9.39 -2.52
CA LEU A 354 -12.85 10.60 -2.38
C LEU A 354 -14.16 10.61 -3.22
N ALA A 355 -14.27 9.79 -4.24
CA ALA A 355 -15.44 9.78 -5.14
C ALA A 355 -16.76 9.45 -4.41
N GLY A 356 -16.70 8.75 -3.28
CA GLY A 356 -17.83 8.48 -2.40
C GLY A 356 -18.08 9.55 -1.33
N SER A 357 -17.20 10.54 -1.18
CA SER A 357 -17.29 11.58 -0.16
C SER A 357 -17.66 12.90 -0.81
N LEU A 358 -18.66 13.55 -0.26
CA LEU A 358 -19.18 14.85 -0.70
C LEU A 358 -18.26 15.99 -0.21
N VAL A 359 -17.03 16.08 -0.75
CA VAL A 359 -16.22 17.29 -0.56
C VAL A 359 -16.74 18.34 -1.55
N SER A 360 -17.45 19.32 -1.03
CA SER A 360 -17.98 20.44 -1.80
C SER A 360 -16.94 21.57 -1.82
N GLY A 361 -16.50 21.95 -2.97
CA GLY A 361 -15.60 23.09 -3.19
C GLY A 361 -14.22 22.67 -3.75
N PRO A 362 -13.83 23.22 -4.91
CA PRO A 362 -12.58 22.83 -5.58
C PRO A 362 -11.32 23.15 -4.75
N ALA A 363 -11.32 24.26 -4.01
CA ALA A 363 -10.16 24.67 -3.21
C ALA A 363 -9.90 23.70 -2.05
N LEU A 364 -10.92 23.40 -1.25
CA LEU A 364 -10.81 22.47 -0.14
C LEU A 364 -10.50 21.04 -0.65
N GLN A 365 -11.08 20.64 -1.79
CA GLN A 365 -10.79 19.33 -2.39
C GLN A 365 -9.32 19.20 -2.82
N ASN A 366 -8.78 20.20 -3.51
CA ASN A 366 -7.39 20.21 -3.95
C ASN A 366 -6.43 20.22 -2.75
N HIS A 367 -6.70 21.06 -1.76
CA HIS A 367 -5.89 21.14 -0.55
C HIS A 367 -5.91 19.81 0.22
N THR A 368 -7.08 19.19 0.39
CA THR A 368 -7.24 17.86 1.01
C THR A 368 -6.45 16.78 0.26
N ILE A 369 -6.54 16.76 -1.08
CA ILE A 369 -5.80 15.80 -1.91
C ILE A 369 -4.30 15.96 -1.70
N HIS A 370 -3.76 17.17 -1.74
CA HIS A 370 -2.33 17.44 -1.56
C HIS A 370 -1.79 16.90 -0.24
N HIS A 371 -2.52 17.06 0.84
CA HIS A 371 -2.10 16.58 2.16
C HIS A 371 -2.30 15.07 2.37
N LEU A 372 -3.27 14.46 1.67
CA LEU A 372 -3.52 13.02 1.78
C LEU A 372 -2.61 12.19 0.88
N LEU A 373 -2.12 12.74 -0.25
CA LEU A 373 -1.27 12.01 -1.19
C LEU A 373 -0.06 11.32 -0.55
N PRO A 374 0.77 11.99 0.28
CA PRO A 374 1.93 11.35 0.89
C PRO A 374 1.54 10.19 1.82
N LEU A 375 0.44 10.36 2.56
CA LEU A 375 -0.04 9.37 3.52
C LEU A 375 -0.61 8.14 2.81
N VAL A 376 -1.46 8.36 1.80
CA VAL A 376 -2.03 7.29 0.97
C VAL A 376 -0.92 6.57 0.23
N GLY A 377 0.01 7.31 -0.37
CA GLY A 377 1.17 6.75 -1.06
C GLY A 377 2.00 5.86 -0.16
N ARG A 378 2.33 6.35 1.04
CA ARG A 378 3.08 5.57 2.03
C ARG A 378 2.34 4.31 2.44
N ALA A 379 1.06 4.42 2.84
CA ALA A 379 0.27 3.28 3.29
C ALA A 379 0.07 2.24 2.17
N ALA A 380 -0.29 2.69 0.97
CA ALA A 380 -0.47 1.81 -0.18
C ALA A 380 0.85 1.14 -0.60
N GLY A 381 1.94 1.90 -0.69
CA GLY A 381 3.25 1.39 -1.07
C GLY A 381 3.79 0.33 -0.10
N MET A 382 3.58 0.55 1.19
CA MET A 382 3.97 -0.42 2.21
C MET A 382 3.09 -1.66 2.18
N ALA A 383 1.79 -1.49 2.03
CA ALA A 383 0.87 -2.61 1.86
C ALA A 383 1.21 -3.43 0.60
N ALA A 384 1.71 -2.78 -0.44
CA ALA A 384 2.21 -3.39 -1.67
C ALA A 384 3.62 -3.99 -1.55
N GLY A 385 4.31 -3.82 -0.41
CA GLY A 385 5.68 -4.32 -0.24
C GLY A 385 6.72 -3.61 -1.10
N LEU A 386 6.48 -2.35 -1.51
CA LEU A 386 7.41 -1.60 -2.35
C LEU A 386 8.79 -1.48 -1.69
N PRO A 387 9.89 -1.58 -2.45
CA PRO A 387 11.22 -1.24 -1.97
C PRO A 387 11.29 0.20 -1.45
N GLU A 388 12.22 0.46 -0.51
CA GLU A 388 12.33 1.75 0.18
C GLU A 388 12.43 2.94 -0.77
N GLY A 389 13.21 2.81 -1.86
CA GLY A 389 13.33 3.88 -2.87
C GLY A 389 12.00 4.23 -3.54
N LEU A 390 11.23 3.24 -3.97
CA LEU A 390 9.90 3.48 -4.56
C LEU A 390 8.90 3.98 -3.51
N LEU A 391 8.99 3.47 -2.29
CA LEU A 391 8.18 3.93 -1.18
C LEU A 391 8.43 5.41 -0.89
N ALA A 392 9.70 5.84 -0.87
CA ALA A 392 10.05 7.25 -0.71
C ALA A 392 9.47 8.14 -1.82
N ALA A 393 9.45 7.65 -3.07
CA ALA A 393 8.86 8.38 -4.19
C ALA A 393 7.35 8.55 -4.04
N VAL A 394 6.60 7.48 -3.72
CA VAL A 394 5.13 7.54 -3.56
C VAL A 394 4.70 8.27 -2.29
N ALA A 395 5.50 8.23 -1.24
CA ALA A 395 5.28 8.97 -0.01
C ALA A 395 5.67 10.45 -0.11
N MET A 396 6.15 10.89 -1.27
CA MET A 396 6.67 12.26 -1.46
C MET A 396 7.67 12.66 -0.34
N ALA A 397 8.51 11.69 0.07
CA ALA A 397 9.50 11.88 1.12
C ALA A 397 10.52 12.98 0.74
N PRO A 398 11.24 13.57 1.71
CA PRO A 398 12.34 14.47 1.40
C PRO A 398 13.33 13.85 0.42
N PRO A 399 13.94 14.62 -0.50
CA PRO A 399 14.70 14.13 -1.66
C PRO A 399 16.10 13.59 -1.29
N ARG A 400 16.20 12.85 -0.19
CA ARG A 400 17.44 12.16 0.24
C ARG A 400 17.70 10.89 -0.56
N GLU A 401 16.63 10.18 -0.92
CA GLU A 401 16.68 8.96 -1.72
C GLU A 401 16.63 9.28 -3.21
N PRO A 402 17.40 8.58 -4.08
CA PRO A 402 17.45 8.85 -5.51
C PRO A 402 16.07 8.86 -6.19
N ALA A 403 15.17 7.95 -5.83
CA ALA A 403 13.83 7.89 -6.40
C ALA A 403 12.93 9.04 -5.93
N ALA A 404 13.03 9.47 -4.67
CA ALA A 404 12.32 10.66 -4.18
C ALA A 404 12.84 11.94 -4.84
N ARG A 405 14.17 12.04 -4.99
CA ARG A 405 14.82 13.15 -5.74
C ARG A 405 14.34 13.19 -7.18
N LEU A 406 14.32 12.03 -7.87
CA LEU A 406 13.80 11.92 -9.22
C LEU A 406 12.35 12.39 -9.31
N ALA A 407 11.47 11.91 -8.41
CA ALA A 407 10.05 12.26 -8.44
C ALA A 407 9.82 13.78 -8.35
N ARG A 408 10.63 14.49 -7.56
CA ARG A 408 10.61 15.95 -7.47
C ARG A 408 11.10 16.64 -8.75
N LEU A 409 12.24 16.21 -9.27
CA LEU A 409 12.80 16.77 -10.52
C LEU A 409 11.87 16.55 -11.70
N VAL A 410 11.22 15.38 -11.76
CA VAL A 410 10.21 15.07 -12.77
C VAL A 410 8.99 15.98 -12.66
N GLY A 411 8.49 16.24 -11.44
CA GLY A 411 7.39 17.19 -11.20
C GLY A 411 7.69 18.57 -11.76
N VAL A 412 8.92 19.09 -11.52
CA VAL A 412 9.37 20.37 -12.08
C VAL A 412 9.46 20.31 -13.61
N ALA A 413 10.03 19.25 -14.17
CA ALA A 413 10.19 19.12 -15.62
C ALA A 413 8.84 18.96 -16.32
N ALA A 414 7.87 18.29 -15.71
CA ALA A 414 6.52 18.11 -16.24
C ALA A 414 5.62 19.35 -16.09
N GLY A 415 6.13 20.43 -15.46
CA GLY A 415 5.36 21.65 -15.24
C GLY A 415 4.31 21.54 -14.12
N GLU A 416 4.40 20.52 -13.30
CA GLU A 416 3.62 20.38 -12.09
C GLU A 416 4.24 21.30 -11.04
N LEU A 417 3.61 22.35 -10.76
CA LEU A 417 3.67 23.48 -9.82
C LEU A 417 4.59 23.40 -8.58
N VAL A 418 5.77 22.86 -8.67
CA VAL A 418 6.80 23.09 -7.65
C VAL A 418 7.75 24.17 -8.21
N PRO A 419 7.79 25.38 -7.65
CA PRO A 419 8.77 26.40 -8.04
C PRO A 419 10.18 25.86 -7.85
N ILE A 420 11.11 26.20 -8.75
CA ILE A 420 12.54 25.84 -8.61
C ILE A 420 13.10 26.30 -7.25
N GLU A 421 12.57 27.38 -6.71
CA GLU A 421 12.91 27.92 -5.39
C GLU A 421 12.56 26.96 -4.23
N GLU A 422 11.48 26.17 -4.33
CA GLU A 422 11.16 25.14 -3.34
C GLU A 422 12.11 23.94 -3.42
N LEU A 423 12.59 23.58 -4.62
CA LEU A 423 13.61 22.54 -4.75
C LEU A 423 14.93 22.94 -4.08
N GLN A 424 15.30 24.21 -4.18
CA GLN A 424 16.49 24.74 -3.50
C GLN A 424 16.31 24.76 -1.98
N ALA A 425 15.09 25.05 -1.50
CA ALA A 425 14.75 24.97 -0.08
C ALA A 425 14.77 23.51 0.45
N GLU A 426 14.51 22.52 -0.42
CA GLU A 426 14.60 21.09 -0.10
C GLU A 426 16.04 20.52 -0.21
N ALA A 427 17.06 21.38 -0.41
CA ALA A 427 18.48 21.01 -0.52
C ALA A 427 18.82 20.07 -1.69
N ILE A 428 18.13 20.19 -2.82
CA ILE A 428 18.59 19.58 -4.09
C ILE A 428 19.65 20.50 -4.68
N GLU A 429 20.92 20.14 -4.48
CA GLU A 429 22.01 20.84 -5.15
C GLU A 429 21.93 20.61 -6.67
N MET A 430 21.80 21.72 -7.42
CA MET A 430 21.74 21.73 -8.87
C MET A 430 23.12 22.14 -9.40
N ASP A 431 23.89 21.16 -9.87
CA ASP A 431 25.06 21.41 -10.70
C ASP A 431 24.66 21.66 -12.17
N ASP A 432 25.61 22.07 -13.00
CA ASP A 432 25.36 22.37 -14.40
C ASP A 432 24.86 21.14 -15.19
N ASP A 433 25.35 19.95 -14.85
CA ASP A 433 24.98 18.69 -15.52
C ASP A 433 23.54 18.32 -15.19
N LEU A 434 23.13 18.42 -13.93
CA LEU A 434 21.77 18.17 -13.49
C LEU A 434 20.80 19.21 -14.05
N ALA A 435 21.19 20.49 -14.10
CA ALA A 435 20.38 21.54 -14.71
C ALA A 435 20.16 21.28 -16.22
N ALA A 436 21.19 20.84 -16.93
CA ALA A 436 21.06 20.44 -18.35
C ALA A 436 20.14 19.21 -18.51
N ALA A 437 20.24 18.22 -17.63
CA ALA A 437 19.38 17.06 -17.62
C ALA A 437 17.90 17.42 -17.35
N VAL A 438 17.62 18.32 -16.42
CA VAL A 438 16.27 18.83 -16.13
C VAL A 438 15.70 19.59 -17.34
N ALA A 439 16.51 20.41 -18.01
CA ALA A 439 16.09 21.10 -19.24
C ALA A 439 15.79 20.12 -20.39
N ALA A 440 16.57 19.04 -20.53
CA ALA A 440 16.29 17.97 -21.50
C ALA A 440 15.00 17.21 -21.12
N ALA A 441 14.79 16.91 -19.86
CA ALA A 441 13.60 16.25 -19.34
C ALA A 441 12.33 17.08 -19.57
N ARG A 442 12.41 18.42 -19.42
CA ARG A 442 11.29 19.33 -19.74
C ARG A 442 10.89 19.23 -21.21
N ARG A 443 11.85 19.29 -22.14
CA ARG A 443 11.56 19.13 -23.57
C ARG A 443 10.95 17.77 -23.89
N ALA A 444 11.42 16.70 -23.23
CA ALA A 444 10.85 15.36 -23.39
C ALA A 444 9.41 15.27 -22.87
N ALA A 445 9.13 15.88 -21.73
CA ALA A 445 7.79 15.95 -21.15
C ALA A 445 6.81 16.73 -22.04
N GLU A 446 7.20 17.90 -22.53
CA GLU A 446 6.42 18.72 -23.47
C GLU A 446 6.11 17.95 -24.75
N GLY A 447 7.10 17.27 -25.34
CA GLY A 447 6.90 16.43 -26.51
C GLY A 447 5.91 15.27 -26.25
N ALA A 448 6.02 14.61 -25.11
CA ALA A 448 5.14 13.50 -24.75
C ALA A 448 3.70 13.93 -24.43
N ALA A 449 3.52 15.14 -23.89
CA ALA A 449 2.19 15.69 -23.58
C ALA A 449 1.36 16.00 -24.84
N HIS A 450 2.02 16.26 -25.98
CA HIS A 450 1.37 16.64 -27.23
C HIS A 450 1.19 15.48 -28.20
N LEU A 451 1.71 14.29 -27.92
CA LEU A 451 1.54 13.13 -28.79
C LEU A 451 0.11 12.58 -28.69
N ASP A 452 -0.56 12.55 -29.84
CA ASP A 452 -1.87 11.93 -29.99
C ASP A 452 -1.73 10.41 -29.86
N PRO A 453 -2.58 9.74 -29.06
CA PRO A 453 -2.52 8.28 -28.88
C PRO A 453 -2.66 7.48 -30.18
N GLU A 454 -3.24 8.04 -31.22
CA GLU A 454 -3.40 7.39 -32.55
C GLU A 454 -2.13 7.40 -33.44
N GLN A 455 -1.05 8.06 -33.01
CA GLN A 455 0.19 8.17 -33.81
C GLN A 455 1.29 7.17 -33.41
N ARG A 456 0.98 6.18 -32.58
CA ARG A 456 1.87 5.07 -32.21
C ARG A 456 1.25 3.72 -32.57
#